data_dbb4c175ab939eaac71e1ac6d5e55a6e
#
_entry.id   dbb4c175ab939eaac71e1ac6d5e55a6e
#
_cell.length_a   1.000
_cell.length_b   1.000
_cell.length_c   1.000
_cell.angle_alpha   90.00
_cell.angle_beta   90.00
_cell.angle_gamma   90.00
#
_symmetry.space_group_name_H-M   'P 1'
#
loop_
_entity.id
_entity.type
_entity.pdbx_description
1 polymer ?
#
loop_
_entity_poly.entity_id
_entity_poly.type
_entity_poly.pdbx_seq_one_letter_code
_entity_poly.pdbx_strand_id
1 'polypeptide(L)'
;MKFPYRLCLAGGWIDQPWVSEIYPGSVVVAQIQPTMNFNDRSGLATSSRKTAIQIWDGHYPAGDYEQNARLLFEAENTPGQKYVSGSQDHIGLLFPGINRLYYNGSYWPEKIESTTKKENCEWLSEVLHLIPLKPRPEGYDPLKEKHLEMAFVRQLGEAGELCWEAVNRMDIDNLGKALTKTLLSWKRILPLTVPDEIMSDLESKYLTDYPGAITSGCGGGYIIVVSERPVEGAVKIKIRY
;
A
#
# COMPACT_ATOMS: atom_id res chain seq x y z
N MET A 1 -3.04 23.09 -1.70
CA MET A 1 -2.76 22.05 -0.67
C MET A 1 -1.69 21.14 -1.23
N LYS A 2 -0.67 20.74 -0.43
CA LYS A 2 0.35 19.80 -0.90
C LYS A 2 -0.28 18.44 -1.23
N PHE A 3 0.20 17.77 -2.29
CA PHE A 3 -0.25 16.43 -2.65
C PHE A 3 0.01 15.43 -1.52
N PRO A 4 -0.97 14.56 -1.19
CA PRO A 4 -0.79 13.51 -0.19
C PRO A 4 0.17 12.42 -0.68
N TYR A 5 0.43 11.45 0.20
CA TYR A 5 1.04 10.18 -0.12
C TYR A 5 0.03 9.06 0.03
N ARG A 6 0.35 7.86 -0.48
CA ARG A 6 -0.46 6.65 -0.31
C ARG A 6 0.34 5.59 0.44
N LEU A 7 -0.29 4.93 1.40
CA LEU A 7 0.22 3.74 2.07
C LEU A 7 -0.62 2.53 1.66
N CYS A 8 -0.01 1.46 1.18
CA CYS A 8 -0.66 0.17 1.01
C CYS A 8 -0.57 -0.60 2.33
N LEU A 9 -1.72 -0.97 2.89
CA LEU A 9 -1.80 -1.72 4.14
C LEU A 9 -1.79 -3.22 3.88
N ALA A 10 -2.62 -3.70 2.96
CA ALA A 10 -2.72 -5.12 2.64
C ALA A 10 -3.16 -5.36 1.19
N GLY A 11 -2.92 -6.56 0.68
CA GLY A 11 -3.40 -7.00 -0.63
C GLY A 11 -2.65 -6.40 -1.82
N GLY A 12 -1.60 -5.61 -1.63
CA GLY A 12 -0.83 -5.04 -2.75
C GLY A 12 -0.40 -6.12 -3.75
N TRP A 13 -0.35 -5.78 -5.03
CA TRP A 13 -0.21 -6.63 -6.21
C TRP A 13 -1.52 -7.26 -6.73
N ILE A 14 -2.61 -7.33 -5.95
CA ILE A 14 -3.92 -7.77 -6.46
C ILE A 14 -4.44 -6.82 -7.56
N ASP A 15 -4.04 -5.57 -7.57
CA ASP A 15 -4.33 -4.57 -8.61
C ASP A 15 -3.64 -4.84 -9.96
N GLN A 16 -2.93 -5.98 -10.07
CA GLN A 16 -2.37 -6.46 -11.32
C GLN A 16 -3.24 -7.59 -11.88
N PRO A 17 -3.75 -7.51 -13.13
CA PRO A 17 -4.62 -8.52 -13.73
C PRO A 17 -4.03 -9.93 -13.65
N TRP A 18 -2.74 -10.08 -13.93
CA TRP A 18 -2.04 -11.37 -13.88
C TRP A 18 -1.93 -11.98 -12.46
N VAL A 19 -2.36 -11.25 -11.41
CA VAL A 19 -2.55 -11.76 -10.04
C VAL A 19 -4.03 -12.02 -9.79
N SER A 20 -4.88 -10.99 -9.99
CA SER A 20 -6.31 -11.06 -9.66
C SER A 20 -7.14 -11.97 -10.58
N GLU A 21 -6.65 -12.32 -11.77
CA GLU A 21 -7.22 -13.39 -12.61
C GLU A 21 -7.08 -14.79 -11.99
N ILE A 22 -6.02 -15.01 -11.18
CA ILE A 22 -5.80 -16.28 -10.47
C ILE A 22 -6.77 -16.38 -9.28
N TYR A 23 -6.88 -15.31 -8.52
CA TYR A 23 -7.84 -15.20 -7.42
C TYR A 23 -8.16 -13.71 -7.18
N PRO A 24 -9.43 -13.32 -7.30
CA PRO A 24 -9.85 -11.95 -7.05
C PRO A 24 -9.70 -11.58 -5.57
N GLY A 25 -9.58 -10.29 -5.29
CA GLY A 25 -9.42 -9.85 -3.90
C GLY A 25 -9.30 -8.34 -3.76
N SER A 26 -9.06 -7.91 -2.54
CA SER A 26 -8.99 -6.49 -2.22
C SER A 26 -7.58 -6.01 -1.89
N VAL A 27 -7.30 -4.78 -2.32
CA VAL A 27 -6.19 -3.97 -1.82
C VAL A 27 -6.75 -2.91 -0.88
N VAL A 28 -6.12 -2.73 0.28
CA VAL A 28 -6.48 -1.65 1.22
C VAL A 28 -5.37 -0.62 1.24
N VAL A 29 -5.74 0.62 0.90
CA VAL A 29 -4.83 1.76 0.87
C VAL A 29 -5.33 2.89 1.76
N ALA A 30 -4.40 3.66 2.33
CA ALA A 30 -4.73 4.84 3.12
C ALA A 30 -4.03 6.08 2.53
N GLN A 31 -4.74 7.21 2.48
CA GLN A 31 -4.18 8.48 2.10
C GLN A 31 -3.49 9.14 3.29
N ILE A 32 -2.20 9.49 3.13
CA ILE A 32 -1.39 10.10 4.18
C ILE A 32 -1.25 11.60 3.94
N GLN A 33 -1.44 12.38 5.01
CA GLN A 33 -1.16 13.82 4.99
C GLN A 33 0.33 14.08 4.73
N PRO A 34 0.69 15.06 3.88
CA PRO A 34 2.08 15.40 3.59
C PRO A 34 2.70 16.27 4.70
N THR A 35 2.72 15.75 5.93
CA THR A 35 3.28 16.41 7.11
C THR A 35 4.80 16.48 7.09
N MET A 36 5.42 15.58 6.32
CA MET A 36 6.86 15.50 6.09
C MET A 36 7.15 15.10 4.64
N ASN A 37 8.40 15.16 4.24
CA ASN A 37 8.85 14.59 2.97
C ASN A 37 9.30 13.15 3.21
N PHE A 38 8.67 12.22 2.49
CA PHE A 38 9.10 10.82 2.49
C PHE A 38 10.13 10.59 1.37
N ASN A 39 11.00 9.62 1.61
CA ASN A 39 12.02 9.24 0.64
C ASN A 39 11.40 8.82 -0.70
N ASP A 40 12.05 9.16 -1.79
CA ASP A 40 11.71 8.63 -3.10
C ASP A 40 11.87 7.11 -3.12
N ARG A 41 11.07 6.43 -3.97
CA ARG A 41 11.13 4.97 -4.16
C ARG A 41 10.89 4.19 -2.86
N SER A 42 10.06 4.74 -2.00
CA SER A 42 9.78 4.22 -0.65
C SER A 42 8.48 3.41 -0.55
N GLY A 43 7.81 3.13 -1.67
CA GLY A 43 6.53 2.41 -1.66
C GLY A 43 5.32 3.23 -1.21
N LEU A 44 5.47 4.56 -1.12
CA LEU A 44 4.40 5.49 -0.73
C LEU A 44 3.78 6.20 -1.94
N ALA A 45 3.70 5.52 -3.10
CA ALA A 45 3.26 6.05 -4.39
C ALA A 45 4.04 7.30 -4.84
N THR A 46 5.34 7.36 -4.56
CA THR A 46 6.15 8.57 -4.79
C THR A 46 6.34 8.89 -6.27
N SER A 47 6.36 7.89 -7.18
CA SER A 47 6.39 8.11 -8.63
C SER A 47 5.08 8.69 -9.12
N SER A 48 3.96 8.04 -8.84
CA SER A 48 2.61 8.50 -9.22
C SER A 48 2.30 9.88 -8.64
N ARG A 49 2.78 10.14 -7.40
CA ARG A 49 2.71 11.46 -6.79
C ARG A 49 3.48 12.54 -7.56
N LYS A 50 4.66 12.22 -8.10
CA LYS A 50 5.42 13.16 -8.94
C LYS A 50 4.65 13.47 -10.23
N THR A 51 4.09 12.46 -10.87
CA THR A 51 3.23 12.63 -12.05
C THR A 51 2.01 13.49 -11.73
N ALA A 52 1.34 13.24 -10.61
CA ALA A 52 0.21 14.04 -10.14
C ALA A 52 0.59 15.52 -9.92
N ILE A 53 1.74 15.79 -9.29
CA ILE A 53 2.24 17.16 -9.09
C ILE A 53 2.48 17.86 -10.43
N GLN A 54 2.98 17.15 -11.45
CA GLN A 54 3.21 17.71 -12.78
C GLN A 54 1.90 18.03 -13.49
N ILE A 55 0.91 17.11 -13.45
CA ILE A 55 -0.39 17.27 -14.13
C ILE A 55 -1.17 18.47 -13.57
N TRP A 56 -1.17 18.62 -12.24
CA TRP A 56 -1.98 19.65 -11.56
C TRP A 56 -1.15 20.79 -10.96
N ASP A 57 0.07 21.01 -11.47
CA ASP A 57 0.96 22.10 -11.04
C ASP A 57 1.07 22.21 -9.50
N GLY A 58 1.25 21.08 -8.84
CA GLY A 58 1.36 20.98 -7.39
C GLY A 58 0.06 21.15 -6.61
N HIS A 59 -1.06 21.39 -7.28
CA HIS A 59 -2.37 21.60 -6.65
C HIS A 59 -3.16 20.29 -6.59
N TYR A 60 -3.76 20.02 -5.45
CA TYR A 60 -4.67 18.88 -5.33
C TYR A 60 -5.94 19.17 -6.15
N PRO A 61 -6.33 18.30 -7.10
CA PRO A 61 -7.44 18.58 -8.02
C PRO A 61 -8.79 18.67 -7.29
N ALA A 62 -9.65 19.55 -7.80
CA ALA A 62 -11.06 19.58 -7.44
C ALA A 62 -11.87 18.60 -8.30
N GLY A 63 -13.11 18.34 -7.91
CA GLY A 63 -14.06 17.52 -8.68
C GLY A 63 -14.10 16.06 -8.26
N ASP A 64 -14.44 15.20 -9.19
CA ASP A 64 -14.65 13.79 -8.94
C ASP A 64 -13.32 13.06 -8.73
N TYR A 65 -13.22 12.33 -7.61
CA TYR A 65 -12.00 11.61 -7.24
C TYR A 65 -11.68 10.47 -8.21
N GLU A 66 -12.69 9.76 -8.70
CA GLU A 66 -12.48 8.63 -9.60
C GLU A 66 -12.02 9.11 -10.98
N GLN A 67 -12.63 10.16 -11.51
CA GLN A 67 -12.20 10.75 -12.79
C GLN A 67 -10.75 11.23 -12.70
N ASN A 68 -10.40 11.94 -11.63
CA ASN A 68 -9.03 12.40 -11.41
C ASN A 68 -8.04 11.22 -11.26
N ALA A 69 -8.43 10.13 -10.58
CA ALA A 69 -7.59 8.95 -10.44
C ALA A 69 -7.39 8.23 -11.77
N ARG A 70 -8.42 8.16 -12.63
CA ARG A 70 -8.32 7.62 -14.00
C ARG A 70 -7.40 8.46 -14.88
N LEU A 71 -7.51 9.78 -14.82
CA LEU A 71 -6.61 10.69 -15.54
C LEU A 71 -5.14 10.49 -15.13
N LEU A 72 -4.90 10.34 -13.83
CA LEU A 72 -3.55 10.09 -13.33
C LEU A 72 -3.04 8.71 -13.77
N PHE A 73 -3.89 7.68 -13.73
CA PHE A 73 -3.56 6.33 -14.19
C PHE A 73 -3.19 6.31 -15.67
N GLU A 74 -3.97 6.96 -16.51
CA GLU A 74 -3.72 7.08 -17.97
C GLU A 74 -2.42 7.85 -18.26
N ALA A 75 -2.17 8.94 -17.52
CA ALA A 75 -0.97 9.74 -17.70
C ALA A 75 0.32 9.00 -17.29
N GLU A 76 0.26 8.15 -16.26
CA GLU A 76 1.42 7.35 -15.84
C GLU A 76 1.61 6.11 -16.73
N ASN A 77 0.55 5.53 -17.25
CA ASN A 77 0.56 4.30 -18.03
C ASN A 77 0.40 4.56 -19.54
N THR A 78 1.40 5.19 -20.13
CA THR A 78 1.37 5.48 -21.58
C THR A 78 1.52 4.21 -22.42
N PRO A 79 0.89 4.14 -23.62
CA PRO A 79 1.00 2.98 -24.50
C PRO A 79 2.46 2.60 -24.80
N GLY A 80 2.77 1.31 -24.74
CA GLY A 80 4.10 0.77 -25.03
C GLY A 80 5.03 0.64 -23.82
N GLN A 81 4.60 0.98 -22.61
CA GLN A 81 5.36 0.71 -21.39
C GLN A 81 5.48 -0.79 -21.09
N LYS A 82 6.65 -1.21 -20.62
CA LYS A 82 6.92 -2.60 -20.24
C LYS A 82 6.05 -3.07 -19.06
N TYR A 83 5.80 -2.19 -18.12
CA TYR A 83 5.02 -2.46 -16.90
C TYR A 83 3.96 -1.39 -16.71
N VAL A 84 2.75 -1.82 -16.40
CA VAL A 84 1.64 -0.94 -16.04
C VAL A 84 1.62 -0.79 -14.53
N SER A 85 1.70 0.44 -14.04
CA SER A 85 1.48 0.75 -12.63
C SER A 85 0.03 0.43 -12.25
N GLY A 86 -0.18 -0.31 -11.18
CA GLY A 86 -1.52 -0.63 -10.71
C GLY A 86 -2.28 0.60 -10.21
N SER A 87 -3.60 0.57 -10.31
CA SER A 87 -4.45 1.74 -9.99
C SER A 87 -4.53 2.09 -8.51
N GLN A 88 -4.09 1.19 -7.62
CA GLN A 88 -4.07 1.45 -6.17
C GLN A 88 -3.29 2.71 -5.79
N ASP A 89 -2.22 3.03 -6.54
CA ASP A 89 -1.40 4.22 -6.31
C ASP A 89 -2.18 5.48 -6.63
N HIS A 90 -2.85 5.50 -7.77
CA HIS A 90 -3.62 6.62 -8.29
C HIS A 90 -4.86 6.89 -7.42
N ILE A 91 -5.61 5.83 -7.09
CA ILE A 91 -6.79 5.93 -6.23
C ILE A 91 -6.38 6.38 -4.83
N GLY A 92 -5.35 5.77 -4.23
CA GLY A 92 -4.91 6.11 -2.89
C GLY A 92 -4.32 7.53 -2.75
N LEU A 93 -3.85 8.14 -3.85
CA LEU A 93 -3.42 9.55 -3.87
C LEU A 93 -4.59 10.52 -3.95
N LEU A 94 -5.74 10.12 -4.50
CA LEU A 94 -6.84 11.01 -4.79
C LEU A 94 -8.09 10.79 -3.92
N PHE A 95 -8.29 9.60 -3.38
CA PHE A 95 -9.40 9.32 -2.47
C PHE A 95 -8.96 9.56 -1.02
N PRO A 96 -9.63 10.44 -0.27
CA PRO A 96 -9.30 10.64 1.14
C PRO A 96 -9.66 9.41 1.99
N GLY A 97 -9.08 9.32 3.17
CA GLY A 97 -9.37 8.27 4.13
C GLY A 97 -8.67 6.96 3.84
N ILE A 98 -9.38 5.89 4.11
CA ILE A 98 -8.94 4.50 3.94
C ILE A 98 -9.85 3.85 2.91
N ASN A 99 -9.28 3.21 1.91
CA ASN A 99 -9.99 2.74 0.74
C ASN A 99 -9.75 1.25 0.51
N ARG A 100 -10.82 0.47 0.36
CA ARG A 100 -10.79 -0.90 -0.11
C ARG A 100 -11.10 -0.93 -1.60
N LEU A 101 -10.24 -1.56 -2.36
CA LEU A 101 -10.27 -1.63 -3.82
C LEU A 101 -10.36 -3.10 -4.21
N TYR A 102 -11.53 -3.56 -4.70
CA TYR A 102 -11.73 -4.95 -5.09
C TYR A 102 -11.42 -5.15 -6.57
N TYR A 103 -10.51 -6.08 -6.88
CA TYR A 103 -10.05 -6.40 -8.23
C TYR A 103 -10.41 -7.83 -8.63
N ASN A 104 -10.76 -7.99 -9.92
CA ASN A 104 -11.11 -9.25 -10.54
C ASN A 104 -10.64 -9.26 -12.00
N GLY A 105 -9.33 -9.44 -12.23
CA GLY A 105 -8.72 -9.54 -13.55
C GLY A 105 -8.59 -8.24 -14.33
N SER A 106 -8.73 -7.06 -13.68
CA SER A 106 -8.53 -5.79 -14.37
C SER A 106 -7.60 -4.85 -13.60
N TYR A 107 -6.98 -3.88 -14.31
CA TYR A 107 -6.17 -2.83 -13.67
C TYR A 107 -7.00 -1.84 -12.86
N TRP A 108 -8.30 -1.74 -13.13
CA TRP A 108 -9.20 -0.87 -12.38
C TRP A 108 -10.12 -1.71 -11.49
N PRO A 109 -10.34 -1.31 -10.22
CA PRO A 109 -11.17 -2.11 -9.32
C PRO A 109 -12.64 -2.11 -9.78
N GLU A 110 -13.31 -3.25 -9.59
CA GLU A 110 -14.77 -3.35 -9.81
C GLU A 110 -15.55 -2.60 -8.73
N LYS A 111 -14.97 -2.47 -7.53
CA LYS A 111 -15.61 -1.80 -6.41
C LYS A 111 -14.59 -1.01 -5.61
N ILE A 112 -14.95 0.24 -5.27
CA ILE A 112 -14.22 1.11 -4.36
C ILE A 112 -15.11 1.38 -3.15
N GLU A 113 -14.63 1.05 -1.97
CA GLU A 113 -15.29 1.38 -0.70
C GLU A 113 -14.34 2.23 0.14
N SER A 114 -14.86 3.35 0.65
CA SER A 114 -14.06 4.34 1.37
C SER A 114 -14.62 4.59 2.76
N THR A 115 -13.76 4.80 3.74
CA THR A 115 -14.12 5.35 5.03
C THR A 115 -13.29 6.59 5.33
N THR A 116 -14.00 7.68 5.61
CA THR A 116 -13.43 8.96 6.09
C THR A 116 -13.87 9.24 7.51
N LYS A 117 -14.39 8.22 8.21
CA LYS A 117 -14.77 8.34 9.61
C LYS A 117 -13.58 8.76 10.44
N LYS A 118 -13.73 9.85 11.17
CA LYS A 118 -12.67 10.44 11.98
C LYS A 118 -12.05 9.42 12.93
N GLU A 119 -12.90 8.66 13.63
CA GLU A 119 -12.45 7.65 14.59
C GLU A 119 -11.54 6.58 13.98
N ASN A 120 -11.90 6.04 12.79
CA ASN A 120 -11.07 5.04 12.11
C ASN A 120 -9.73 5.63 11.62
N CYS A 121 -9.77 6.85 11.06
CA CYS A 121 -8.58 7.49 10.53
C CYS A 121 -7.60 7.94 11.63
N GLU A 122 -8.10 8.44 12.74
CA GLU A 122 -7.30 8.79 13.92
C GLU A 122 -6.72 7.54 14.57
N TRP A 123 -7.54 6.50 14.82
CA TRP A 123 -7.06 5.23 15.34
C TRP A 123 -5.94 4.63 14.46
N LEU A 124 -6.15 4.59 13.14
CA LEU A 124 -5.12 4.06 12.24
C LEU A 124 -3.83 4.90 12.29
N SER A 125 -3.95 6.22 12.42
CA SER A 125 -2.80 7.12 12.59
C SER A 125 -2.05 6.88 13.92
N GLU A 126 -2.74 6.42 14.95
CA GLU A 126 -2.17 6.11 16.26
C GLU A 126 -1.43 4.77 16.27
N VAL A 127 -1.99 3.74 15.62
CA VAL A 127 -1.43 2.38 15.68
C VAL A 127 -0.40 2.08 14.61
N LEU A 128 -0.25 2.91 13.57
CA LEU A 128 0.76 2.73 12.52
C LEU A 128 2.04 3.50 12.81
N HIS A 129 3.16 2.80 12.71
CA HIS A 129 4.50 3.32 12.92
C HIS A 129 5.37 3.00 11.70
N LEU A 130 6.00 4.01 11.11
CA LEU A 130 6.89 3.83 9.96
C LEU A 130 8.35 3.93 10.38
N ILE A 131 9.10 2.85 10.21
CA ILE A 131 10.54 2.79 10.50
C ILE A 131 11.28 3.00 9.20
N PRO A 132 12.12 4.04 9.09
CA PRO A 132 12.86 4.32 7.86
C PRO A 132 13.83 3.19 7.51
N LEU A 133 13.80 2.76 6.25
CA LEU A 133 14.80 1.90 5.61
C LEU A 133 15.52 2.68 4.52
N LYS A 134 16.60 2.08 4.00
CA LYS A 134 17.20 2.60 2.78
C LYS A 134 16.21 2.58 1.62
N PRO A 135 16.22 3.59 0.74
CA PRO A 135 15.41 3.55 -0.48
C PRO A 135 15.77 2.33 -1.33
N ARG A 136 14.79 1.84 -2.08
CA ARG A 136 15.01 0.77 -3.06
C ARG A 136 16.13 1.16 -4.04
N PRO A 137 17.12 0.27 -4.32
CA PRO A 137 18.18 0.53 -5.26
C PRO A 137 17.68 0.89 -6.66
N GLU A 138 18.49 1.61 -7.41
CA GLU A 138 18.20 1.90 -8.82
C GLU A 138 18.26 0.61 -9.66
N GLY A 139 17.32 0.46 -10.61
CA GLY A 139 17.24 -0.75 -11.44
C GLY A 139 16.71 -2.00 -10.72
N TYR A 140 16.29 -1.88 -9.45
CA TYR A 140 15.67 -3.00 -8.73
C TYR A 140 14.35 -3.39 -9.37
N ASP A 141 14.25 -4.63 -9.85
CA ASP A 141 13.06 -5.17 -10.50
C ASP A 141 12.43 -6.28 -9.63
N PRO A 142 11.34 -5.98 -8.88
CA PRO A 142 10.66 -6.97 -8.06
C PRO A 142 9.92 -8.03 -8.88
N LEU A 143 9.70 -7.81 -10.17
CA LEU A 143 8.97 -8.71 -11.07
C LEU A 143 9.88 -9.68 -11.82
N LYS A 144 11.19 -9.65 -11.58
CA LYS A 144 12.15 -10.55 -12.20
C LYS A 144 11.91 -12.02 -11.89
N GLU A 145 11.30 -12.30 -10.72
CA GLU A 145 10.96 -13.63 -10.25
C GLU A 145 9.52 -13.68 -9.77
N LYS A 146 8.74 -14.67 -10.26
CA LYS A 146 7.31 -14.81 -9.96
C LYS A 146 6.95 -16.27 -9.73
N HIS A 147 6.26 -16.55 -8.63
CA HIS A 147 5.75 -17.87 -8.22
C HIS A 147 4.26 -17.78 -7.89
N LEU A 148 3.41 -17.70 -8.92
CA LEU A 148 1.99 -17.37 -8.78
C LEU A 148 1.15 -18.61 -8.42
N GLU A 149 1.40 -19.20 -7.25
CA GLU A 149 0.59 -20.28 -6.73
C GLU A 149 -0.75 -19.75 -6.19
N MET A 150 -1.86 -20.35 -6.62
CA MET A 150 -3.22 -19.95 -6.26
C MET A 150 -3.43 -19.81 -4.74
N ALA A 151 -2.84 -20.72 -3.94
CA ALA A 151 -2.99 -20.69 -2.49
C ALA A 151 -2.46 -19.39 -1.87
N PHE A 152 -1.31 -18.90 -2.33
CA PHE A 152 -0.70 -17.67 -1.82
C PHE A 152 -1.34 -16.41 -2.42
N VAL A 153 -1.81 -16.46 -3.66
CA VAL A 153 -2.60 -15.37 -4.26
C VAL A 153 -3.94 -15.22 -3.52
N ARG A 154 -4.62 -16.34 -3.21
CA ARG A 154 -5.82 -16.32 -2.38
C ARG A 154 -5.55 -15.74 -0.99
N GLN A 155 -4.47 -16.17 -0.34
CA GLN A 155 -4.07 -15.63 0.96
C GLN A 155 -3.85 -14.11 0.91
N LEU A 156 -3.28 -13.61 -0.20
CA LEU A 156 -3.07 -12.17 -0.43
C LEU A 156 -4.41 -11.42 -0.55
N GLY A 157 -5.36 -11.94 -1.34
CA GLY A 157 -6.69 -11.36 -1.47
C GLY A 157 -7.47 -11.35 -0.15
N GLU A 158 -7.44 -12.48 0.59
CA GLU A 158 -8.06 -12.60 1.93
C GLU A 158 -7.42 -11.64 2.96
N ALA A 159 -6.13 -11.34 2.84
CA ALA A 159 -5.47 -10.36 3.69
C ALA A 159 -6.02 -8.95 3.51
N GLY A 160 -6.37 -8.56 2.27
CA GLY A 160 -7.06 -7.30 2.01
C GLY A 160 -8.44 -7.22 2.68
N GLU A 161 -9.23 -8.30 2.61
CA GLU A 161 -10.54 -8.37 3.27
C GLU A 161 -10.39 -8.26 4.79
N LEU A 162 -9.47 -9.03 5.38
CA LEU A 162 -9.19 -9.00 6.82
C LEU A 162 -8.76 -7.59 7.27
N CYS A 163 -7.92 -6.91 6.48
CA CYS A 163 -7.49 -5.55 6.76
C CYS A 163 -8.65 -4.57 6.80
N TRP A 164 -9.56 -4.65 5.82
CA TRP A 164 -10.73 -3.78 5.75
C TRP A 164 -11.66 -3.96 6.95
N GLU A 165 -11.92 -5.22 7.33
CA GLU A 165 -12.72 -5.53 8.51
C GLU A 165 -12.06 -5.02 9.79
N ALA A 166 -10.74 -5.23 9.93
CA ALA A 166 -9.95 -4.78 11.07
C ALA A 166 -9.99 -3.25 11.22
N VAL A 167 -9.85 -2.51 10.12
CA VAL A 167 -9.95 -1.04 10.13
C VAL A 167 -11.35 -0.59 10.57
N ASN A 168 -12.40 -1.21 10.06
CA ASN A 168 -13.77 -0.81 10.41
C ASN A 168 -14.13 -1.11 11.86
N ARG A 169 -13.50 -2.12 12.48
CA ARG A 169 -13.71 -2.52 13.88
C ARG A 169 -12.66 -1.96 14.84
N MET A 170 -11.64 -1.28 14.32
CA MET A 170 -10.47 -0.82 15.08
C MET A 170 -9.79 -1.98 15.83
N ASP A 171 -9.66 -3.13 15.14
CA ASP A 171 -9.10 -4.37 15.66
C ASP A 171 -7.61 -4.47 15.32
N ILE A 172 -6.77 -4.16 16.29
CA ILE A 172 -5.32 -4.08 16.10
C ILE A 172 -4.69 -5.45 15.80
N ASP A 173 -5.19 -6.52 16.39
CA ASP A 173 -4.65 -7.86 16.18
C ASP A 173 -4.93 -8.35 14.75
N ASN A 174 -6.15 -8.15 14.26
CA ASN A 174 -6.49 -8.52 12.90
C ASN A 174 -5.85 -7.58 11.87
N LEU A 175 -5.64 -6.31 12.18
CA LEU A 175 -4.84 -5.42 11.35
C LEU A 175 -3.39 -5.95 11.22
N GLY A 176 -2.75 -6.26 12.33
CA GLY A 176 -1.39 -6.84 12.33
C GLY A 176 -1.30 -8.14 11.55
N LYS A 177 -2.26 -9.05 11.75
CA LYS A 177 -2.36 -10.32 10.98
C LYS A 177 -2.50 -10.07 9.49
N ALA A 178 -3.32 -9.09 9.08
CA ALA A 178 -3.52 -8.76 7.65
C ALA A 178 -2.24 -8.25 6.99
N LEU A 179 -1.50 -7.37 7.67
CA LEU A 179 -0.20 -6.88 7.19
C LEU A 179 0.80 -8.03 7.06
N THR A 180 0.93 -8.86 8.09
CA THR A 180 1.84 -10.02 8.10
C THR A 180 1.45 -11.06 7.03
N LYS A 181 0.16 -11.36 6.86
CA LYS A 181 -0.32 -12.25 5.78
C LYS A 181 0.07 -11.71 4.40
N THR A 182 -0.07 -10.41 4.17
CA THR A 182 0.35 -9.76 2.92
C THR A 182 1.85 -9.92 2.70
N LEU A 183 2.67 -9.61 3.71
CA LEU A 183 4.13 -9.76 3.67
C LEU A 183 4.55 -11.19 3.28
N LEU A 184 3.99 -12.19 3.98
CA LEU A 184 4.31 -13.60 3.74
C LEU A 184 3.85 -14.06 2.36
N SER A 185 2.69 -13.61 1.88
CA SER A 185 2.22 -13.87 0.53
C SER A 185 3.15 -13.26 -0.52
N TRP A 186 3.58 -12.01 -0.34
CA TRP A 186 4.57 -11.38 -1.22
C TRP A 186 5.86 -12.17 -1.29
N LYS A 187 6.39 -12.62 -0.15
CA LYS A 187 7.62 -13.42 -0.11
C LYS A 187 7.49 -14.73 -0.89
N ARG A 188 6.28 -15.28 -0.99
CA ARG A 188 6.01 -16.51 -1.74
C ARG A 188 5.79 -16.27 -3.23
N ILE A 189 4.92 -15.30 -3.59
CA ILE A 189 4.54 -15.08 -5.00
C ILE A 189 5.53 -14.21 -5.77
N LEU A 190 6.20 -13.27 -5.09
CA LEU A 190 7.14 -12.29 -5.64
C LEU A 190 8.33 -12.12 -4.67
N PRO A 191 9.24 -13.10 -4.59
CA PRO A 191 10.28 -13.14 -3.54
C PRO A 191 11.11 -11.88 -3.44
N LEU A 192 11.33 -11.21 -4.57
CA LEU A 192 12.11 -9.97 -4.63
C LEU A 192 11.33 -8.73 -4.13
N THR A 193 10.04 -8.84 -3.81
CA THR A 193 9.31 -7.75 -3.14
C THR A 193 9.90 -7.46 -1.76
N VAL A 194 10.31 -8.51 -1.04
CA VAL A 194 10.91 -8.41 0.30
C VAL A 194 12.29 -9.05 0.28
N PRO A 195 13.38 -8.26 0.20
CA PRO A 195 14.75 -8.78 0.31
C PRO A 195 14.97 -9.60 1.59
N ASP A 196 15.82 -10.63 1.53
CA ASP A 196 16.06 -11.54 2.65
C ASP A 196 16.58 -10.83 3.90
N GLU A 197 17.41 -9.81 3.73
CA GLU A 197 17.91 -8.99 4.84
C GLU A 197 16.78 -8.26 5.57
N ILE A 198 15.85 -7.69 4.81
CA ILE A 198 14.67 -6.99 5.38
C ILE A 198 13.74 -8.01 6.03
N MET A 199 13.56 -9.19 5.41
CA MET A 199 12.72 -10.25 5.98
C MET A 199 13.30 -10.74 7.32
N SER A 200 14.60 -10.95 7.41
CA SER A 200 15.29 -11.35 8.64
C SER A 200 15.12 -10.29 9.76
N ASP A 201 15.23 -9.00 9.41
CA ASP A 201 14.96 -7.92 10.36
C ASP A 201 13.51 -7.89 10.83
N LEU A 202 12.55 -8.12 9.92
CA LEU A 202 11.12 -8.20 10.27
C LEU A 202 10.86 -9.36 11.24
N GLU A 203 11.35 -10.55 10.93
CA GLU A 203 11.16 -11.75 11.75
C GLU A 203 11.80 -11.62 13.13
N SER A 204 13.01 -11.08 13.22
CA SER A 204 13.76 -11.01 14.48
C SER A 204 13.33 -9.87 15.41
N LYS A 205 12.77 -8.77 14.87
CA LYS A 205 12.53 -7.54 15.64
C LYS A 205 11.06 -7.15 15.76
N TYR A 206 10.24 -7.50 14.76
CA TYR A 206 8.89 -6.93 14.67
C TYR A 206 7.76 -7.95 14.66
N LEU A 207 7.94 -9.12 14.04
CA LEU A 207 6.85 -10.11 13.96
C LEU A 207 6.64 -10.89 15.25
N THR A 208 7.62 -10.87 16.17
CA THR A 208 7.51 -11.49 17.51
C THR A 208 6.93 -10.58 18.56
N ASP A 209 7.23 -9.27 18.49
CA ASP A 209 6.97 -8.34 19.59
C ASP A 209 5.76 -7.43 19.36
N TYR A 210 5.24 -7.41 18.11
CA TYR A 210 4.13 -6.57 17.70
C TYR A 210 3.03 -7.38 17.02
N PRO A 211 1.78 -6.89 16.97
CA PRO A 211 0.66 -7.54 16.29
C PRO A 211 0.94 -7.90 14.82
N GLY A 212 1.78 -7.12 14.15
CA GLY A 212 2.25 -7.41 12.81
C GLY A 212 3.05 -6.28 12.19
N ALA A 213 3.72 -6.61 11.08
CA ALA A 213 4.52 -5.66 10.33
C ALA A 213 4.59 -6.03 8.84
N ILE A 214 4.91 -5.04 7.99
CA ILE A 214 5.09 -5.19 6.54
C ILE A 214 6.06 -4.11 6.02
N THR A 215 6.66 -4.32 4.85
CA THR A 215 7.35 -3.25 4.12
C THR A 215 6.35 -2.32 3.42
N SER A 216 6.63 -1.02 3.37
CA SER A 216 5.77 -0.04 2.67
C SER A 216 5.78 -0.22 1.14
N GLY A 217 6.77 -0.91 0.61
CA GLY A 217 6.92 -1.17 -0.82
C GLY A 217 8.00 -2.21 -1.12
N CYS A 218 8.25 -2.40 -2.42
CA CYS A 218 9.19 -3.41 -2.91
C CYS A 218 10.63 -2.99 -2.71
N GLY A 219 11.42 -3.82 -2.06
CA GLY A 219 12.88 -3.67 -1.98
C GLY A 219 13.38 -2.57 -1.03
N GLY A 220 12.54 -1.96 -0.20
CA GLY A 220 12.96 -0.94 0.75
C GLY A 220 11.90 0.12 1.05
N GLY A 221 12.31 1.25 1.60
CA GLY A 221 11.45 2.40 1.94
C GLY A 221 11.20 2.53 3.43
N TYR A 222 10.19 1.86 3.95
CA TYR A 222 9.86 1.82 5.38
C TYR A 222 9.40 0.42 5.79
N ILE A 223 9.57 0.08 7.06
CA ILE A 223 8.79 -0.96 7.72
C ILE A 223 7.58 -0.28 8.37
N ILE A 224 6.40 -0.82 8.15
CA ILE A 224 5.17 -0.45 8.81
C ILE A 224 4.96 -1.43 9.95
N VAL A 225 4.91 -0.94 11.18
CA VAL A 225 4.66 -1.74 12.39
C VAL A 225 3.32 -1.34 12.98
N VAL A 226 2.52 -2.32 13.35
CA VAL A 226 1.26 -2.11 14.06
C VAL A 226 1.53 -2.18 15.57
N SER A 227 1.20 -1.11 16.32
CA SER A 227 1.45 -1.05 17.76
C SER A 227 0.62 0.04 18.44
N GLU A 228 0.07 -0.25 19.62
CA GLU A 228 -0.51 0.78 20.52
C GLU A 228 0.58 1.55 21.28
N ARG A 229 1.78 1.00 21.37
CA ARG A 229 2.90 1.62 22.08
C ARG A 229 3.85 2.30 21.09
N PRO A 230 4.57 3.34 21.50
CA PRO A 230 5.62 3.93 20.68
C PRO A 230 6.64 2.87 20.24
N VAL A 231 7.04 2.95 18.96
CA VAL A 231 8.08 2.09 18.38
C VAL A 231 9.33 2.93 18.20
N GLU A 232 10.47 2.44 18.71
CA GLU A 232 11.74 3.18 18.64
C GLU A 232 12.17 3.43 17.19
N GLY A 233 12.62 4.64 16.91
CA GLY A 233 13.07 5.06 15.58
C GLY A 233 11.95 5.27 14.54
N ALA A 234 10.70 5.06 14.93
CA ALA A 234 9.57 5.22 14.02
C ALA A 234 9.12 6.69 13.89
N VAL A 235 8.65 7.02 12.70
CA VAL A 235 7.93 8.27 12.42
C VAL A 235 6.42 8.02 12.42
N LYS A 236 5.68 8.98 12.95
CA LYS A 236 4.21 8.97 12.92
C LYS A 236 3.69 9.54 11.62
N ILE A 237 2.59 8.96 11.16
CA ILE A 237 1.83 9.46 10.01
C ILE A 237 0.47 9.95 10.46
N LYS A 238 -0.19 10.70 9.58
CA LYS A 238 -1.60 11.09 9.74
C LYS A 238 -2.38 10.67 8.51
N ILE A 239 -3.43 9.93 8.72
CA ILE A 239 -4.39 9.63 7.65
C ILE A 239 -5.16 10.91 7.34
N ARG A 240 -5.33 11.20 6.05
CA ARG A 240 -6.12 12.35 5.59
C ARG A 240 -7.57 11.92 5.42
N TYR A 241 -8.51 12.64 6.00
CA TYR A 241 -9.97 12.41 5.92
C TYR A 241 -10.74 13.73 5.84
#